data_c2518765f68a6f70816bb9e00f0d526c
#
_entry.id   c2518765f68a6f70816bb9e00f0d526c
#
_cell.length_a   1.000
_cell.length_b   1.000
_cell.length_c   1.000
_cell.angle_alpha   90.00
_cell.angle_beta   90.00
_cell.angle_gamma   90.00
#
_symmetry.space_group_name_H-M   'P 1'
#
loop_
_entity.id
_entity.type
_entity.pdbx_description
1 polymer ?
#
loop_
_entity_poly.entity_id
_entity_poly.type
_entity_poly.pdbx_seq_one_letter_code
_entity_poly.pdbx_strand_id
1 'polypeptide(L)'
;MSAPATRVRPAVAVMVAVADAADPGASATAAVAAVSATAAGAAEPEVADHAQVTELDSGIRVVTEAVPSVRSVALGLWVRTGSRDETPAQAGVSHFLEHLLFKGTKRYSAIEIAEIFDGLGAAVNAATGKESTNLYARFLDTHTEEAFDLLSEMLLGPTYPEIDSEREVVLEEIAMYEDEPQDKVHDVLDRAVFGGHPLGRRVLGEADVISSIPVPDIDAYHRARYTGANIVVAAAGNIDHDAIVELSRRHVEPPVADSNGESHDAPDLDGAQVAFQQKDTEQFHIALGGPGIDRADERRYALTILDAVFGGSTSSRLFREVREKKGLAYAVGSYTQQYADSGLVGLYVGTREDNVEEACGIIGRELASIHADGINDDELARAKEHVKGRMVLSSESTAARMGRIGKAVLFDIPLLTLDELLEKIDAVTHEEVAELAHDFYAPESLSAAAIAPNEERFRSALAPVNEALVAA
;
A
#
# COMPACT_ATOMS: atom_id res chain seq x y z
N MET A 1 -8.61 37.54 -47.00
CA MET A 1 -8.33 36.08 -46.88
C MET A 1 -8.09 35.84 -45.40
N SER A 2 -9.13 35.43 -44.70
CA SER A 2 -9.11 35.20 -43.23
C SER A 2 -8.75 33.75 -42.96
N ALA A 3 -7.78 33.53 -42.07
CA ALA A 3 -7.42 32.20 -41.60
C ALA A 3 -8.46 31.68 -40.60
N PRO A 4 -8.74 30.36 -40.52
CA PRO A 4 -9.73 29.80 -39.61
C PRO A 4 -9.15 29.68 -38.19
N ALA A 5 -9.94 30.10 -37.22
CA ALA A 5 -9.66 29.97 -35.79
C ALA A 5 -9.71 28.48 -35.37
N THR A 6 -8.61 27.99 -34.86
CA THR A 6 -8.51 26.65 -34.22
C THR A 6 -9.21 26.72 -32.87
N ARG A 7 -10.30 26.00 -32.72
CA ARG A 7 -10.94 25.79 -31.41
C ARG A 7 -10.07 24.82 -30.60
N VAL A 8 -9.46 25.35 -29.55
CA VAL A 8 -8.86 24.57 -28.48
C VAL A 8 -10.01 23.97 -27.66
N ARG A 9 -10.10 22.64 -27.63
CA ARG A 9 -10.97 21.93 -26.68
C ARG A 9 -10.30 21.99 -25.31
N PRO A 10 -11.01 22.25 -24.21
CA PRO A 10 -10.44 22.12 -22.90
C PRO A 10 -10.15 20.64 -22.59
N ALA A 11 -8.91 20.36 -22.24
CA ALA A 11 -8.53 19.08 -21.67
C ALA A 11 -9.22 18.96 -20.31
N VAL A 12 -10.05 17.95 -20.14
CA VAL A 12 -10.57 17.52 -18.84
C VAL A 12 -9.39 16.89 -18.12
N ALA A 13 -8.80 17.61 -17.19
CA ALA A 13 -7.82 17.05 -16.27
C ALA A 13 -8.55 16.11 -15.32
N VAL A 14 -8.47 14.81 -15.59
CA VAL A 14 -8.80 13.79 -14.62
C VAL A 14 -7.65 13.81 -13.60
N MET A 15 -7.89 14.39 -12.42
CA MET A 15 -7.01 14.21 -11.27
C MET A 15 -7.10 12.74 -10.84
N VAL A 16 -6.19 11.92 -11.34
CA VAL A 16 -5.83 10.68 -10.68
C VAL A 16 -5.02 11.09 -9.46
N ALA A 17 -5.64 11.04 -8.28
CA ALA A 17 -4.91 11.20 -7.04
C ALA A 17 -4.03 9.95 -6.89
N VAL A 18 -2.73 10.14 -7.00
CA VAL A 18 -1.74 9.14 -6.63
C VAL A 18 -2.08 8.65 -5.22
N ALA A 19 -2.20 7.35 -5.06
CA ALA A 19 -2.51 6.71 -3.80
C ALA A 19 -1.57 7.24 -2.71
N ASP A 20 -2.18 7.68 -1.59
CA ASP A 20 -1.50 8.06 -0.36
C ASP A 20 -0.80 6.83 0.24
N ALA A 21 0.37 6.50 -0.32
CA ALA A 21 1.39 5.80 0.43
C ALA A 21 1.87 6.81 1.45
N ALA A 22 1.66 6.51 2.72
CA ALA A 22 1.90 7.34 3.89
C ALA A 22 3.04 8.35 3.70
N ASP A 23 2.70 9.63 3.57
CA ASP A 23 3.67 10.74 3.51
C ASP A 23 4.38 10.90 4.87
N PRO A 24 5.69 10.71 4.97
CA PRO A 24 6.44 10.92 6.20
C PRO A 24 6.93 12.36 6.39
N GLY A 25 6.29 13.38 5.79
CA GLY A 25 6.86 14.73 5.73
C GLY A 25 5.98 15.93 6.06
N ALA A 26 4.78 15.81 6.63
CA ALA A 26 4.00 16.98 7.02
C ALA A 26 4.37 17.47 8.43
N SER A 27 5.21 18.50 8.51
CA SER A 27 5.47 19.30 9.71
C SER A 27 4.24 20.13 10.07
N ALA A 28 3.56 19.80 11.18
CA ALA A 28 2.55 20.63 11.80
C ALA A 28 3.04 21.15 13.16
N THR A 29 3.47 22.41 13.16
CA THR A 29 3.54 23.23 14.39
C THR A 29 2.15 23.81 14.63
N ALA A 30 1.44 23.37 15.66
CA ALA A 30 0.26 24.03 16.20
C ALA A 30 0.29 24.03 17.72
N ALA A 31 0.04 25.21 18.27
CA ALA A 31 0.15 25.57 19.66
C ALA A 31 -0.88 24.87 20.55
N VAL A 32 -0.42 24.47 21.75
CA VAL A 32 -1.22 23.97 22.87
C VAL A 32 -1.95 25.13 23.52
N ALA A 33 -3.28 25.07 23.56
CA ALA A 33 -4.12 25.84 24.50
C ALA A 33 -4.91 24.86 25.35
N ALA A 34 -4.58 24.81 26.62
CA ALA A 34 -5.31 24.04 27.63
C ALA A 34 -6.68 24.68 27.92
N VAL A 35 -7.74 23.92 27.80
CA VAL A 35 -9.06 24.25 28.35
C VAL A 35 -9.48 23.12 29.29
N SER A 36 -9.49 23.42 30.56
CA SER A 36 -10.09 22.59 31.62
C SER A 36 -11.61 22.81 31.58
N ALA A 37 -12.38 21.75 31.38
CA ALA A 37 -13.80 21.75 31.63
C ALA A 37 -14.22 20.45 32.30
N THR A 38 -14.65 20.57 33.55
CA THR A 38 -15.39 19.55 34.30
C THR A 38 -16.78 19.38 33.71
N ALA A 39 -17.11 18.20 33.22
CA ALA A 39 -18.47 17.83 32.85
C ALA A 39 -18.93 16.60 33.62
N ALA A 40 -20.10 16.73 34.23
CA ALA A 40 -20.80 15.68 34.97
C ALA A 40 -21.38 14.63 34.03
N GLY A 41 -21.43 13.39 34.54
CA GLY A 41 -21.80 12.16 33.85
C GLY A 41 -23.09 12.22 33.01
N ALA A 42 -22.89 11.95 31.73
CA ALA A 42 -23.86 11.29 30.88
C ALA A 42 -23.27 9.91 30.57
N ALA A 43 -24.06 8.84 30.71
CA ALA A 43 -23.65 7.50 30.30
C ALA A 43 -23.28 7.57 28.81
N GLU A 44 -22.01 7.30 28.51
CA GLU A 44 -21.55 7.15 27.14
C GLU A 44 -22.33 5.98 26.52
N PRO A 45 -22.85 6.12 25.28
CA PRO A 45 -23.37 4.97 24.56
C PRO A 45 -22.22 3.97 24.42
N GLU A 46 -22.45 2.75 24.86
CA GLU A 46 -21.56 1.61 24.67
C GLU A 46 -21.30 1.49 23.16
N VAL A 47 -20.19 2.04 22.70
CA VAL A 47 -19.76 1.92 21.31
C VAL A 47 -19.37 0.46 21.16
N ALA A 48 -20.15 -0.31 20.39
CA ALA A 48 -19.79 -1.65 20.03
C ALA A 48 -18.50 -1.59 19.19
N ASP A 49 -17.36 -1.79 19.82
CA ASP A 49 -16.02 -1.77 19.20
C ASP A 49 -15.74 -3.11 18.47
N HIS A 50 -16.81 -3.75 17.99
CA HIS A 50 -16.74 -5.05 17.33
C HIS A 50 -17.20 -4.93 15.89
N ALA A 51 -16.29 -5.24 14.97
CA ALA A 51 -16.66 -5.45 13.58
C ALA A 51 -17.56 -6.69 13.46
N GLN A 52 -18.56 -6.61 12.60
CA GLN A 52 -19.48 -7.71 12.29
C GLN A 52 -19.14 -8.27 10.91
N VAL A 53 -19.18 -9.62 10.78
CA VAL A 53 -18.88 -10.30 9.52
C VAL A 53 -20.06 -11.21 9.15
N THR A 54 -20.49 -11.12 7.89
CA THR A 54 -21.47 -12.03 7.28
C THR A 54 -20.93 -12.56 5.96
N GLU A 55 -20.98 -13.87 5.76
CA GLU A 55 -20.71 -14.51 4.47
C GLU A 55 -22.02 -14.80 3.76
N LEU A 56 -22.09 -14.40 2.49
CA LEU A 56 -23.25 -14.61 1.62
C LEU A 56 -23.14 -15.94 0.88
N ASP A 57 -24.27 -16.47 0.40
CA ASP A 57 -24.33 -17.70 -0.40
C ASP A 57 -23.47 -17.62 -1.67
N SER A 58 -23.20 -16.41 -2.16
CA SER A 58 -22.30 -16.13 -3.30
C SER A 58 -20.82 -16.27 -2.96
N GLY A 59 -20.46 -16.46 -1.69
CA GLY A 59 -19.09 -16.45 -1.17
C GLY A 59 -18.54 -15.06 -0.83
N ILE A 60 -19.31 -13.98 -1.08
CA ILE A 60 -18.93 -12.61 -0.68
C ILE A 60 -18.94 -12.52 0.85
N ARG A 61 -17.90 -11.91 1.39
CA ARG A 61 -17.82 -11.59 2.82
C ARG A 61 -18.09 -10.11 3.03
N VAL A 62 -19.03 -9.82 3.92
CA VAL A 62 -19.40 -8.45 4.29
C VAL A 62 -18.88 -8.16 5.68
N VAL A 63 -18.06 -7.14 5.85
CA VAL A 63 -17.53 -6.73 7.15
C VAL A 63 -17.85 -5.26 7.41
N THR A 64 -18.34 -4.97 8.63
CA THR A 64 -18.72 -3.60 9.00
C THR A 64 -18.21 -3.24 10.38
N GLU A 65 -17.94 -1.95 10.57
CA GLU A 65 -17.64 -1.35 11.87
C GLU A 65 -18.48 -0.09 12.05
N ALA A 66 -19.50 -0.16 12.90
CA ALA A 66 -20.41 0.96 13.14
C ALA A 66 -19.76 2.05 14.01
N VAL A 67 -19.79 3.28 13.55
CA VAL A 67 -19.32 4.49 14.26
C VAL A 67 -20.42 5.53 14.25
N PRO A 68 -21.44 5.42 15.14
CA PRO A 68 -22.64 6.26 15.08
C PRO A 68 -22.39 7.72 15.46
N SER A 69 -21.23 8.06 15.99
CA SER A 69 -20.84 9.43 16.35
C SER A 69 -20.45 10.30 15.14
N VAL A 70 -20.25 9.71 13.96
CA VAL A 70 -19.90 10.43 12.72
C VAL A 70 -21.09 10.48 11.75
N ARG A 71 -21.01 11.35 10.73
CA ARG A 71 -22.00 11.47 9.65
C ARG A 71 -21.44 10.99 8.30
N SER A 72 -20.27 10.34 8.32
CA SER A 72 -19.61 9.79 7.13
C SER A 72 -19.64 8.28 7.14
N VAL A 73 -19.61 7.72 5.93
CA VAL A 73 -19.40 6.31 5.66
C VAL A 73 -18.20 6.17 4.75
N ALA A 74 -17.31 5.24 5.06
CA ALA A 74 -16.33 4.73 4.12
C ALA A 74 -16.75 3.31 3.71
N LEU A 75 -16.90 3.10 2.41
CA LEU A 75 -17.27 1.83 1.79
C LEU A 75 -16.17 1.41 0.83
N GLY A 76 -15.70 0.18 0.93
CA GLY A 76 -14.71 -0.42 0.04
C GLY A 76 -15.16 -1.77 -0.48
N LEU A 77 -15.01 -1.98 -1.78
CA LEU A 77 -15.15 -3.27 -2.44
C LEU A 77 -13.74 -3.79 -2.73
N TRP A 78 -13.33 -4.80 -2.00
CA TRP A 78 -11.99 -5.37 -2.04
C TRP A 78 -11.99 -6.66 -2.84
N VAL A 79 -11.02 -6.82 -3.70
CA VAL A 79 -10.84 -8.05 -4.51
C VAL A 79 -9.48 -8.65 -4.21
N ARG A 80 -9.43 -9.94 -3.89
CA ARG A 80 -8.20 -10.69 -3.62
C ARG A 80 -7.53 -11.04 -4.96
N THR A 81 -7.03 -10.02 -5.63
CA THR A 81 -6.25 -10.14 -6.87
C THR A 81 -5.41 -8.88 -7.09
N GLY A 82 -4.21 -9.04 -7.60
CA GLY A 82 -3.29 -7.96 -7.90
C GLY A 82 -2.19 -8.41 -8.87
N SER A 83 -1.11 -7.65 -8.96
CA SER A 83 -0.03 -7.93 -9.93
C SER A 83 0.65 -9.29 -9.73
N ARG A 84 0.56 -9.87 -8.53
CA ARG A 84 1.06 -11.23 -8.24
C ARG A 84 0.32 -12.29 -9.04
N ASP A 85 -0.99 -12.11 -9.28
CA ASP A 85 -1.88 -13.06 -9.95
C ASP A 85 -1.80 -13.00 -11.47
N GLU A 86 -1.02 -12.08 -12.02
CA GLU A 86 -0.86 -11.91 -13.45
C GLU A 86 0.14 -12.91 -14.03
N THR A 87 -0.10 -13.36 -15.25
CA THR A 87 0.94 -14.00 -16.04
C THR A 87 1.89 -12.95 -16.65
N PRO A 88 3.09 -13.32 -17.13
CA PRO A 88 3.95 -12.36 -17.83
C PRO A 88 3.30 -11.65 -19.02
N ALA A 89 2.35 -12.31 -19.69
CA ALA A 89 1.58 -11.73 -20.81
C ALA A 89 0.46 -10.78 -20.36
N GLN A 90 0.20 -10.71 -19.06
CA GLN A 90 -0.83 -9.88 -18.43
C GLN A 90 -0.22 -8.81 -17.50
N ALA A 91 1.11 -8.63 -17.51
CA ALA A 91 1.79 -7.74 -16.60
C ALA A 91 1.23 -6.31 -16.65
N GLY A 92 0.58 -5.89 -15.56
CA GLY A 92 -0.10 -4.60 -15.41
C GLY A 92 -1.61 -4.61 -15.69
N VAL A 93 -2.21 -5.78 -16.01
CA VAL A 93 -3.64 -5.85 -16.30
C VAL A 93 -4.50 -5.48 -15.09
N SER A 94 -4.07 -5.80 -13.87
CA SER A 94 -4.79 -5.43 -12.64
C SER A 94 -4.88 -3.92 -12.47
N HIS A 95 -3.78 -3.22 -12.67
CA HIS A 95 -3.72 -1.77 -12.60
C HIS A 95 -4.49 -1.11 -13.76
N PHE A 96 -4.32 -1.62 -14.98
CA PHE A 96 -5.08 -1.11 -16.12
C PHE A 96 -6.58 -1.30 -15.93
N LEU A 97 -7.00 -2.45 -15.41
CA LEU A 97 -8.41 -2.70 -15.09
C LEU A 97 -8.93 -1.74 -14.02
N GLU A 98 -8.15 -1.39 -13.00
CA GLU A 98 -8.50 -0.37 -12.02
C GLU A 98 -8.91 0.95 -12.70
N HIS A 99 -8.10 1.46 -13.63
CA HIS A 99 -8.42 2.65 -14.43
C HIS A 99 -9.73 2.48 -15.19
N LEU A 100 -9.91 1.32 -15.81
CA LEU A 100 -11.07 1.04 -16.66
C LEU A 100 -12.39 0.96 -15.88
N LEU A 101 -12.36 0.67 -14.54
CA LEU A 101 -13.55 0.71 -13.69
C LEU A 101 -14.23 2.10 -13.68
N PHE A 102 -13.49 3.18 -13.92
CA PHE A 102 -13.99 4.55 -13.94
C PHE A 102 -14.46 5.01 -15.33
N LYS A 103 -14.25 4.22 -16.39
CA LYS A 103 -14.47 4.68 -17.77
C LYS A 103 -15.86 4.40 -18.33
N GLY A 104 -16.68 3.69 -17.59
CA GLY A 104 -18.09 3.50 -17.89
C GLY A 104 -18.57 2.09 -17.65
N THR A 105 -19.86 2.00 -17.46
CA THR A 105 -20.62 0.77 -17.23
C THR A 105 -21.74 0.66 -18.28
N LYS A 106 -22.61 -0.34 -18.15
CA LYS A 106 -23.81 -0.43 -18.98
C LYS A 106 -24.81 0.70 -18.71
N ARG A 107 -24.80 1.24 -17.49
CA ARG A 107 -25.77 2.25 -17.02
C ARG A 107 -25.23 3.67 -17.12
N TYR A 108 -23.94 3.85 -16.96
CA TYR A 108 -23.31 5.16 -16.79
C TYR A 108 -22.07 5.31 -17.66
N SER A 109 -21.90 6.48 -18.26
CA SER A 109 -20.64 6.92 -18.85
C SER A 109 -19.65 7.37 -17.78
N ALA A 110 -18.37 7.53 -18.13
CA ALA A 110 -17.35 8.07 -17.23
C ALA A 110 -17.70 9.45 -16.65
N ILE A 111 -18.33 10.31 -17.47
CA ILE A 111 -18.76 11.65 -17.03
C ILE A 111 -19.89 11.53 -16.01
N GLU A 112 -20.90 10.69 -16.27
CA GLU A 112 -22.01 10.49 -15.35
C GLU A 112 -21.55 9.88 -14.02
N ILE A 113 -20.59 8.96 -14.02
CA ILE A 113 -19.95 8.41 -12.80
C ILE A 113 -19.35 9.56 -11.98
N ALA A 114 -18.55 10.42 -12.60
CA ALA A 114 -17.92 11.56 -11.93
C ALA A 114 -18.97 12.55 -11.39
N GLU A 115 -19.98 12.91 -12.21
CA GLU A 115 -21.06 13.84 -11.82
C GLU A 115 -21.89 13.30 -10.64
N ILE A 116 -22.14 11.98 -10.59
CA ILE A 116 -22.88 11.37 -9.47
C ILE A 116 -22.04 11.47 -8.19
N PHE A 117 -20.77 11.07 -8.19
CA PHE A 117 -19.92 11.17 -6.99
C PHE A 117 -19.76 12.62 -6.52
N ASP A 118 -19.57 13.56 -7.44
CA ASP A 118 -19.53 14.98 -7.10
C ASP A 118 -20.87 15.45 -6.49
N GLY A 119 -22.00 14.99 -7.05
CA GLY A 119 -23.34 15.29 -6.53
C GLY A 119 -23.60 14.73 -5.12
N LEU A 120 -23.01 13.57 -4.79
CA LEU A 120 -23.04 12.98 -3.45
C LEU A 120 -22.07 13.67 -2.47
N GLY A 121 -21.19 14.55 -2.96
CA GLY A 121 -20.08 15.10 -2.17
C GLY A 121 -19.11 13.98 -1.71
N ALA A 122 -18.97 12.95 -2.53
CA ALA A 122 -18.16 11.79 -2.22
C ALA A 122 -16.72 11.93 -2.74
N ALA A 123 -15.77 11.36 -1.98
CA ALA A 123 -14.43 11.12 -2.46
C ALA A 123 -14.32 9.64 -2.83
N VAL A 124 -14.10 9.34 -4.12
CA VAL A 124 -13.94 7.99 -4.65
C VAL A 124 -12.52 7.79 -5.15
N ASN A 125 -11.97 6.60 -4.94
CA ASN A 125 -10.67 6.20 -5.49
C ASN A 125 -10.59 4.68 -5.59
N ALA A 126 -9.54 4.18 -6.24
CA ALA A 126 -9.18 2.77 -6.26
C ALA A 126 -7.68 2.63 -6.01
N ALA A 127 -7.24 1.42 -5.71
CA ALA A 127 -5.83 1.12 -5.55
C ALA A 127 -5.55 -0.36 -5.86
N THR A 128 -4.50 -0.61 -6.61
CA THR A 128 -4.00 -1.94 -6.93
C THR A 128 -2.65 -2.17 -6.25
N GLY A 129 -2.55 -3.31 -5.58
CA GLY A 129 -1.31 -3.79 -4.98
C GLY A 129 -0.86 -5.11 -5.59
N LYS A 130 0.11 -5.75 -4.94
CA LYS A 130 0.60 -7.06 -5.38
C LYS A 130 -0.48 -8.14 -5.25
N GLU A 131 -1.31 -8.14 -4.19
CA GLU A 131 -2.24 -9.21 -3.85
C GLU A 131 -3.70 -8.75 -3.69
N SER A 132 -3.99 -7.48 -3.92
CA SER A 132 -5.36 -6.96 -3.82
C SER A 132 -5.57 -5.75 -4.71
N THR A 133 -6.82 -5.62 -5.18
CA THR A 133 -7.37 -4.41 -5.78
C THR A 133 -8.57 -3.97 -4.97
N ASN A 134 -8.74 -2.67 -4.74
CA ASN A 134 -9.88 -2.15 -4.02
C ASN A 134 -10.42 -0.89 -4.69
N LEU A 135 -11.74 -0.81 -4.77
CA LEU A 135 -12.50 0.36 -5.17
C LEU A 135 -13.24 0.87 -3.94
N TYR A 136 -13.08 2.13 -3.57
CA TYR A 136 -13.66 2.66 -2.33
C TYR A 136 -14.13 4.09 -2.49
N ALA A 137 -15.11 4.46 -1.65
CA ALA A 137 -15.57 5.83 -1.54
C ALA A 137 -15.83 6.22 -0.09
N ARG A 138 -15.75 7.53 0.18
CA ARG A 138 -16.19 8.15 1.43
C ARG A 138 -17.24 9.22 1.13
N PHE A 139 -18.37 9.14 1.82
CA PHE A 139 -19.54 9.96 1.55
C PHE A 139 -20.38 10.19 2.83
N LEU A 140 -21.46 10.98 2.73
CA LEU A 140 -22.40 11.16 3.84
C LEU A 140 -23.31 9.93 3.99
N ASP A 141 -23.67 9.60 5.22
CA ASP A 141 -24.51 8.45 5.58
C ASP A 141 -25.86 8.42 4.85
N THR A 142 -26.38 9.57 4.44
CA THR A 142 -27.62 9.71 3.67
C THR A 142 -27.55 9.19 2.24
N HIS A 143 -26.36 8.93 1.71
CA HIS A 143 -26.11 8.51 0.34
C HIS A 143 -25.60 7.08 0.21
N THR A 144 -25.73 6.27 1.28
CA THR A 144 -25.15 4.92 1.33
C THR A 144 -25.68 4.01 0.22
N GLU A 145 -26.98 3.99 -0.05
CA GLU A 145 -27.56 3.12 -1.08
C GLU A 145 -27.11 3.52 -2.48
N GLU A 146 -27.08 4.81 -2.80
CA GLU A 146 -26.71 5.32 -4.13
C GLU A 146 -25.21 5.11 -4.41
N ALA A 147 -24.36 5.40 -3.43
CA ALA A 147 -22.91 5.16 -3.55
C ALA A 147 -22.59 3.67 -3.65
N PHE A 148 -23.32 2.83 -2.91
CA PHE A 148 -23.15 1.38 -2.95
C PHE A 148 -23.53 0.80 -4.33
N ASP A 149 -24.70 1.20 -4.88
CA ASP A 149 -25.14 0.77 -6.22
C ASP A 149 -24.11 1.15 -7.29
N LEU A 150 -23.63 2.39 -7.26
CA LEU A 150 -22.66 2.86 -8.27
C LEU A 150 -21.31 2.15 -8.16
N LEU A 151 -20.74 2.00 -6.95
CA LEU A 151 -19.47 1.28 -6.76
C LEU A 151 -19.57 -0.19 -7.21
N SER A 152 -20.71 -0.83 -6.91
CA SER A 152 -20.96 -2.22 -7.33
C SER A 152 -21.05 -2.36 -8.85
N GLU A 153 -21.77 -1.43 -9.51
CA GLU A 153 -21.88 -1.38 -10.97
C GLU A 153 -20.51 -1.15 -11.64
N MET A 154 -19.68 -0.24 -11.08
CA MET A 154 -18.31 -0.01 -11.57
C MET A 154 -17.43 -1.24 -11.44
N LEU A 155 -17.47 -1.91 -10.26
CA LEU A 155 -16.63 -3.07 -10.00
C LEU A 155 -16.99 -4.26 -10.89
N LEU A 156 -18.28 -4.54 -11.09
CA LEU A 156 -18.75 -5.79 -11.72
C LEU A 156 -19.17 -5.65 -13.18
N GLY A 157 -19.46 -4.43 -13.62
CA GLY A 157 -20.01 -4.17 -14.96
C GLY A 157 -19.26 -3.19 -15.84
N PRO A 158 -17.91 -3.12 -15.80
CA PRO A 158 -17.18 -2.21 -16.68
C PRO A 158 -17.38 -2.61 -18.15
N THR A 159 -17.42 -1.62 -19.05
CA THR A 159 -17.69 -1.85 -20.49
C THR A 159 -16.58 -1.40 -21.42
N TYR A 160 -15.53 -0.77 -20.90
CA TYR A 160 -14.31 -0.37 -21.62
C TYR A 160 -14.53 0.49 -22.88
N PRO A 161 -15.42 1.51 -22.88
CA PRO A 161 -15.81 2.21 -24.12
C PRO A 161 -14.68 3.03 -24.74
N GLU A 162 -13.71 3.48 -23.95
CA GLU A 162 -12.61 4.37 -24.38
C GLU A 162 -11.24 3.77 -24.03
N ILE A 163 -11.10 2.46 -24.19
CA ILE A 163 -9.90 1.73 -23.78
C ILE A 163 -8.61 2.27 -24.39
N ASP A 164 -8.62 2.67 -25.67
CA ASP A 164 -7.40 3.15 -26.33
C ASP A 164 -6.95 4.50 -25.75
N SER A 165 -7.89 5.37 -25.39
CA SER A 165 -7.59 6.63 -24.70
C SER A 165 -7.01 6.39 -23.31
N GLU A 166 -7.58 5.44 -22.56
CA GLU A 166 -7.11 5.11 -21.23
C GLU A 166 -5.77 4.36 -21.25
N ARG A 167 -5.54 3.57 -22.29
CA ARG A 167 -4.24 2.94 -22.53
C ARG A 167 -3.11 3.97 -22.64
N GLU A 168 -3.34 5.06 -23.38
CA GLU A 168 -2.37 6.17 -23.47
C GLU A 168 -2.15 6.85 -22.10
N VAL A 169 -3.19 6.98 -21.26
CA VAL A 169 -3.07 7.52 -19.90
C VAL A 169 -2.17 6.63 -19.04
N VAL A 170 -2.38 5.32 -19.05
CA VAL A 170 -1.55 4.37 -18.28
C VAL A 170 -0.12 4.31 -18.82
N LEU A 171 0.08 4.40 -20.13
CA LEU A 171 1.43 4.46 -20.71
C LEU A 171 2.16 5.74 -20.32
N GLU A 172 1.46 6.87 -20.22
CA GLU A 172 2.03 8.13 -19.74
C GLU A 172 2.36 8.04 -18.23
N GLU A 173 1.52 7.39 -17.43
CA GLU A 173 1.81 7.13 -16.01
C GLU A 173 3.05 6.25 -15.84
N ILE A 174 3.17 5.17 -16.63
CA ILE A 174 4.39 4.34 -16.65
C ILE A 174 5.61 5.20 -16.98
N ALA A 175 5.50 6.10 -17.97
CA ALA A 175 6.60 6.99 -18.36
C ALA A 175 6.95 8.00 -17.25
N MET A 176 5.95 8.57 -16.56
CA MET A 176 6.17 9.43 -15.41
C MET A 176 6.90 8.68 -14.28
N TYR A 177 6.46 7.48 -13.95
CA TYR A 177 7.08 6.65 -12.92
C TYR A 177 8.53 6.27 -13.27
N GLU A 178 8.82 6.05 -14.57
CA GLU A 178 10.19 5.86 -15.04
C GLU A 178 11.09 7.08 -14.76
N ASP A 179 10.50 8.28 -14.65
CA ASP A 179 11.21 9.51 -14.35
C ASP A 179 11.30 9.85 -12.86
N GLU A 180 10.67 9.05 -11.99
CA GLU A 180 10.70 9.18 -10.54
C GLU A 180 11.63 8.13 -9.91
N PRO A 181 12.95 8.36 -9.85
CA PRO A 181 13.91 7.35 -9.42
C PRO A 181 13.76 6.97 -7.95
N GLN A 182 13.18 7.84 -7.12
CA GLN A 182 12.89 7.56 -5.72
C GLN A 182 11.87 6.42 -5.57
N ASP A 183 10.81 6.43 -6.38
CA ASP A 183 9.76 5.41 -6.32
C ASP A 183 10.19 4.16 -7.08
N LYS A 184 10.75 4.34 -8.26
CA LYS A 184 11.18 3.24 -9.12
C LYS A 184 12.26 2.34 -8.51
N VAL A 185 13.14 2.87 -7.65
CA VAL A 185 14.20 2.04 -7.03
C VAL A 185 13.65 0.90 -6.19
N HIS A 186 12.41 1.02 -5.69
CA HIS A 186 11.74 -0.05 -4.96
C HIS A 186 11.35 -1.22 -5.86
N ASP A 187 10.92 -0.98 -7.10
CA ASP A 187 10.68 -2.03 -8.09
C ASP A 187 11.98 -2.75 -8.49
N VAL A 188 13.08 -1.98 -8.60
CA VAL A 188 14.41 -2.54 -8.87
C VAL A 188 14.85 -3.44 -7.72
N LEU A 189 14.57 -3.04 -6.47
CA LEU A 189 14.84 -3.84 -5.28
C LEU A 189 13.94 -5.09 -5.22
N ASP A 190 12.63 -4.96 -5.44
CA ASP A 190 11.69 -6.09 -5.47
C ASP A 190 12.19 -7.16 -6.45
N ARG A 191 12.66 -6.75 -7.62
CA ARG A 191 13.23 -7.66 -8.61
C ARG A 191 14.54 -8.29 -8.16
N ALA A 192 15.39 -7.56 -7.44
CA ALA A 192 16.64 -8.11 -6.88
C ALA A 192 16.35 -9.13 -5.78
N VAL A 193 15.33 -8.90 -4.94
CA VAL A 193 14.98 -9.80 -3.84
C VAL A 193 14.19 -11.01 -4.33
N PHE A 194 13.16 -10.80 -5.15
CA PHE A 194 12.21 -11.85 -5.56
C PHE A 194 12.52 -12.47 -6.94
N GLY A 195 13.51 -11.97 -7.66
CA GLY A 195 13.93 -12.53 -8.95
C GLY A 195 12.82 -12.63 -9.97
N GLY A 196 12.61 -13.83 -10.50
CA GLY A 196 11.53 -14.13 -11.46
C GLY A 196 10.16 -14.40 -10.84
N HIS A 197 10.06 -14.43 -9.51
CA HIS A 197 8.79 -14.61 -8.82
C HIS A 197 7.81 -13.45 -9.09
N PRO A 198 6.48 -13.69 -9.12
CA PRO A 198 5.49 -12.62 -9.35
C PRO A 198 5.60 -11.41 -8.42
N LEU A 199 6.04 -11.58 -7.16
CA LEU A 199 6.29 -10.47 -6.24
C LEU A 199 7.39 -9.50 -6.70
N GLY A 200 8.32 -9.95 -7.57
CA GLY A 200 9.34 -9.11 -8.18
C GLY A 200 8.85 -8.25 -9.35
N ARG A 201 7.58 -8.42 -9.79
CA ARG A 201 7.00 -7.61 -10.87
C ARG A 201 6.45 -6.30 -10.33
N ARG A 202 6.55 -5.23 -11.10
CA ARG A 202 5.92 -3.95 -10.76
C ARG A 202 4.41 -3.99 -10.96
N VAL A 203 3.67 -3.26 -10.13
CA VAL A 203 2.20 -3.18 -10.20
C VAL A 203 1.74 -2.46 -11.46
N LEU A 204 2.42 -1.41 -11.88
CA LEU A 204 2.13 -0.67 -13.12
C LEU A 204 2.25 -1.53 -14.39
N GLY A 205 2.95 -2.66 -14.32
CA GLY A 205 3.14 -3.57 -15.43
C GLY A 205 4.18 -3.10 -16.45
N GLU A 206 4.14 -3.71 -17.62
CA GLU A 206 5.08 -3.47 -18.72
C GLU A 206 4.41 -2.72 -19.86
N ALA A 207 5.04 -1.64 -20.35
CA ALA A 207 4.48 -0.78 -21.40
C ALA A 207 4.12 -1.57 -22.68
N ASP A 208 4.93 -2.55 -23.07
CA ASP A 208 4.69 -3.40 -24.23
C ASP A 208 3.42 -4.26 -24.06
N VAL A 209 3.15 -4.75 -22.86
CA VAL A 209 1.94 -5.52 -22.55
C VAL A 209 0.73 -4.59 -22.53
N ILE A 210 0.80 -3.48 -21.81
CA ILE A 210 -0.30 -2.51 -21.74
C ILE A 210 -0.64 -1.95 -23.11
N SER A 211 0.34 -1.66 -23.97
CA SER A 211 0.10 -1.15 -25.32
C SER A 211 -0.63 -2.12 -26.23
N SER A 212 -0.59 -3.43 -25.98
CA SER A 212 -1.06 -4.47 -26.90
C SER A 212 -2.13 -5.40 -26.35
N ILE A 213 -2.35 -5.47 -25.03
CA ILE A 213 -3.32 -6.38 -24.43
C ILE A 213 -4.74 -6.13 -24.98
N PRO A 214 -5.43 -7.16 -25.54
CA PRO A 214 -6.73 -6.95 -26.15
C PRO A 214 -7.86 -6.96 -25.11
N VAL A 215 -8.96 -6.25 -25.39
CA VAL A 215 -10.16 -6.19 -24.52
C VAL A 215 -10.66 -7.57 -24.08
N PRO A 216 -10.75 -8.60 -24.94
CA PRO A 216 -11.20 -9.92 -24.51
C PRO A 216 -10.34 -10.55 -23.39
N ASP A 217 -9.03 -10.28 -23.37
CA ASP A 217 -8.13 -10.82 -22.35
C ASP A 217 -8.29 -10.08 -21.02
N ILE A 218 -8.52 -8.76 -21.08
CA ILE A 218 -8.85 -7.94 -19.90
C ILE A 218 -10.20 -8.39 -19.30
N ASP A 219 -11.22 -8.57 -20.13
CA ASP A 219 -12.54 -9.04 -19.71
C ASP A 219 -12.48 -10.47 -19.15
N ALA A 220 -11.66 -11.35 -19.74
CA ALA A 220 -11.44 -12.70 -19.23
C ALA A 220 -10.75 -12.67 -17.85
N TYR A 221 -9.74 -11.81 -17.67
CA TYR A 221 -9.08 -11.60 -16.37
C TYR A 221 -10.07 -11.09 -15.32
N HIS A 222 -10.85 -10.06 -15.65
CA HIS A 222 -11.87 -9.51 -14.76
C HIS A 222 -12.86 -10.59 -14.31
N ARG A 223 -13.45 -11.34 -15.23
CA ARG A 223 -14.43 -12.42 -14.91
C ARG A 223 -13.83 -13.57 -14.10
N ALA A 224 -12.56 -13.88 -14.32
CA ALA A 224 -11.89 -14.95 -13.60
C ALA A 224 -11.54 -14.58 -12.15
N ARG A 225 -11.26 -13.30 -11.91
CA ARG A 225 -10.73 -12.83 -10.62
C ARG A 225 -11.78 -12.13 -9.75
N TYR A 226 -12.75 -11.42 -10.35
CA TYR A 226 -13.78 -10.65 -9.61
C TYR A 226 -14.99 -11.54 -9.28
N THR A 227 -14.72 -12.60 -8.51
CA THR A 227 -15.71 -13.63 -8.12
C THR A 227 -16.11 -13.46 -6.66
N GLY A 228 -17.25 -14.05 -6.26
CA GLY A 228 -17.77 -13.92 -4.90
C GLY A 228 -16.77 -14.29 -3.82
N ALA A 229 -16.04 -15.39 -4.00
CA ALA A 229 -15.05 -15.85 -3.02
C ALA A 229 -13.84 -14.90 -2.88
N ASN A 230 -13.57 -14.07 -3.89
CA ASN A 230 -12.49 -13.10 -3.90
C ASN A 230 -12.93 -11.71 -3.42
N ILE A 231 -14.25 -11.46 -3.25
CA ILE A 231 -14.76 -10.14 -2.93
C ILE A 231 -15.07 -10.02 -1.43
N VAL A 232 -14.60 -8.93 -0.85
CA VAL A 232 -14.97 -8.45 0.49
C VAL A 232 -15.60 -7.07 0.36
N VAL A 233 -16.81 -6.92 0.90
CA VAL A 233 -17.45 -5.62 1.10
C VAL A 233 -17.11 -5.16 2.50
N ALA A 234 -16.39 -4.05 2.63
CA ALA A 234 -16.01 -3.46 3.91
C ALA A 234 -16.62 -2.08 4.08
N ALA A 235 -17.26 -1.83 5.21
CA ALA A 235 -17.83 -0.50 5.50
C ALA A 235 -17.56 -0.08 6.95
N ALA A 236 -17.24 1.20 7.16
CA ALA A 236 -17.09 1.79 8.48
C ALA A 236 -17.71 3.18 8.53
N GLY A 237 -18.36 3.53 9.65
CA GLY A 237 -19.00 4.84 9.83
C GLY A 237 -20.41 4.74 10.40
N ASN A 238 -21.26 5.72 10.09
CA ASN A 238 -22.66 5.70 10.54
C ASN A 238 -23.50 4.77 9.65
N ILE A 239 -23.40 3.47 9.94
CA ILE A 239 -24.02 2.39 9.17
C ILE A 239 -24.70 1.37 10.10
N ASP A 240 -25.58 0.58 9.50
CA ASP A 240 -26.17 -0.62 10.07
C ASP A 240 -25.67 -1.84 9.29
N HIS A 241 -25.23 -2.90 10.00
CA HIS A 241 -24.65 -4.09 9.38
C HIS A 241 -25.64 -4.79 8.45
N ASP A 242 -26.88 -5.01 8.92
CA ASP A 242 -27.90 -5.74 8.16
C ASP A 242 -28.28 -4.98 6.89
N ALA A 243 -28.28 -3.64 6.95
CA ALA A 243 -28.52 -2.80 5.78
C ALA A 243 -27.40 -2.97 4.73
N ILE A 244 -26.12 -3.00 5.13
CA ILE A 244 -25.00 -3.24 4.21
C ILE A 244 -25.05 -4.66 3.64
N VAL A 245 -25.40 -5.66 4.45
CA VAL A 245 -25.57 -7.06 3.98
C VAL A 245 -26.67 -7.13 2.93
N GLU A 246 -27.81 -6.43 3.15
CA GLU A 246 -28.91 -6.44 2.18
C GLU A 246 -28.56 -5.71 0.89
N LEU A 247 -27.84 -4.59 0.97
CA LEU A 247 -27.30 -3.90 -0.22
C LEU A 247 -26.33 -4.81 -0.97
N SER A 248 -25.46 -5.54 -0.26
CA SER A 248 -24.54 -6.50 -0.86
C SER A 248 -25.28 -7.60 -1.62
N ARG A 249 -26.34 -8.16 -1.05
CA ARG A 249 -27.18 -9.17 -1.73
C ARG A 249 -27.86 -8.62 -2.98
N ARG A 250 -28.23 -7.35 -2.98
CA ARG A 250 -28.98 -6.72 -4.07
C ARG A 250 -28.10 -6.26 -5.22
N HIS A 251 -26.92 -5.74 -4.93
CA HIS A 251 -26.10 -5.03 -5.90
C HIS A 251 -24.79 -5.78 -6.26
N VAL A 252 -24.30 -6.68 -5.42
CA VAL A 252 -23.07 -7.40 -5.71
C VAL A 252 -23.40 -8.83 -6.14
N GLU A 253 -23.60 -9.01 -7.46
CA GLU A 253 -23.86 -10.30 -8.10
C GLU A 253 -22.66 -10.69 -8.98
N PRO A 254 -21.56 -11.18 -8.40
CA PRO A 254 -20.37 -11.52 -9.19
C PRO A 254 -20.62 -12.77 -10.05
N PRO A 255 -19.81 -12.97 -11.10
CA PRO A 255 -19.82 -14.22 -11.86
C PRO A 255 -19.62 -15.42 -10.94
N VAL A 256 -20.42 -16.47 -11.15
CA VAL A 256 -20.17 -17.75 -10.52
C VAL A 256 -18.98 -18.39 -11.24
N ALA A 257 -17.82 -18.40 -10.59
CA ALA A 257 -16.65 -19.14 -11.06
C ALA A 257 -16.07 -19.91 -9.88
N ASP A 258 -15.57 -21.10 -10.16
CA ASP A 258 -14.74 -21.80 -9.17
C ASP A 258 -13.49 -20.94 -8.94
N SER A 259 -13.42 -20.33 -7.75
CA SER A 259 -12.29 -19.50 -7.34
C SER A 259 -11.11 -20.38 -6.97
N ASN A 260 -10.56 -21.09 -7.92
CA ASN A 260 -9.22 -21.64 -7.77
C ASN A 260 -8.25 -20.49 -8.09
N GLY A 261 -8.04 -19.61 -7.10
CA GLY A 261 -6.84 -18.79 -7.10
C GLY A 261 -5.67 -19.74 -7.26
N GLU A 262 -4.85 -19.56 -8.30
CA GLU A 262 -3.61 -20.30 -8.39
C GLU A 262 -2.84 -20.03 -7.10
N SER A 263 -2.57 -21.10 -6.34
CA SER A 263 -1.65 -21.01 -5.22
C SER A 263 -0.29 -20.73 -5.84
N HIS A 264 0.23 -19.54 -5.61
CA HIS A 264 1.62 -19.26 -5.95
C HIS A 264 2.50 -19.97 -4.91
N ASP A 265 3.54 -20.63 -5.37
CA ASP A 265 4.58 -21.11 -4.47
C ASP A 265 5.24 -19.92 -3.77
N ALA A 266 5.72 -20.11 -2.55
CA ALA A 266 6.52 -19.10 -1.87
C ALA A 266 7.80 -18.80 -2.69
N PRO A 267 8.29 -17.55 -2.70
CA PRO A 267 9.48 -17.22 -3.46
C PRO A 267 10.70 -18.00 -2.98
N ASP A 268 11.42 -18.60 -3.93
CA ASP A 268 12.77 -19.15 -3.67
C ASP A 268 13.76 -17.98 -3.77
N LEU A 269 14.42 -17.68 -2.65
CA LEU A 269 15.29 -16.53 -2.54
C LEU A 269 16.75 -16.94 -2.76
N ASP A 270 17.30 -16.59 -3.90
CA ASP A 270 18.66 -16.95 -4.35
C ASP A 270 19.81 -16.28 -3.56
N GLY A 271 19.52 -15.69 -2.39
CA GLY A 271 20.48 -14.89 -1.62
C GLY A 271 20.59 -13.44 -2.10
N ALA A 272 21.48 -12.69 -1.49
CA ALA A 272 21.65 -11.26 -1.75
C ALA A 272 22.10 -10.95 -3.19
N GLN A 273 21.43 -10.06 -3.89
CA GLN A 273 21.69 -9.65 -5.27
C GLN A 273 21.96 -8.14 -5.37
N VAL A 274 22.61 -7.72 -6.45
CA VAL A 274 22.79 -6.30 -6.79
C VAL A 274 22.08 -6.00 -8.09
N ALA A 275 21.22 -4.99 -8.08
CA ALA A 275 20.58 -4.45 -9.26
C ALA A 275 20.91 -2.97 -9.43
N PHE A 276 21.32 -2.58 -10.63
CA PHE A 276 21.65 -1.19 -10.93
C PHE A 276 20.96 -0.73 -12.22
N GLN A 277 20.35 0.45 -12.14
CA GLN A 277 19.84 1.13 -13.33
C GLN A 277 20.59 2.45 -13.49
N GLN A 278 21.32 2.59 -14.58
CA GLN A 278 22.01 3.86 -14.88
C GLN A 278 21.00 4.92 -15.33
N LYS A 279 20.98 6.03 -14.61
CA LYS A 279 20.21 7.21 -14.96
C LYS A 279 20.98 8.47 -14.50
N ASP A 280 20.94 9.52 -15.30
CA ASP A 280 21.53 10.83 -14.95
C ASP A 280 20.60 11.55 -13.98
N THR A 281 20.86 11.36 -12.68
CA THR A 281 20.08 11.92 -11.57
C THR A 281 20.97 12.77 -10.66
N GLU A 282 20.40 13.81 -10.04
CA GLU A 282 21.09 14.66 -9.05
C GLU A 282 21.47 13.89 -7.77
N GLN A 283 20.74 12.82 -7.47
CA GLN A 283 20.94 11.98 -6.29
C GLN A 283 21.14 10.51 -6.68
N PHE A 284 21.84 9.80 -5.82
CA PHE A 284 21.82 8.35 -5.77
C PHE A 284 20.59 7.91 -4.99
N HIS A 285 19.69 7.19 -5.63
CA HIS A 285 18.56 6.55 -5.00
C HIS A 285 18.94 5.09 -4.74
N ILE A 286 19.14 4.76 -3.48
CA ILE A 286 19.62 3.45 -3.05
C ILE A 286 18.56 2.81 -2.17
N ALA A 287 18.20 1.57 -2.50
CA ALA A 287 17.36 0.72 -1.67
C ALA A 287 18.14 -0.55 -1.31
N LEU A 288 18.05 -0.96 -0.05
CA LEU A 288 18.56 -2.21 0.44
C LEU A 288 17.39 -3.03 0.99
N GLY A 289 17.39 -4.33 0.82
CA GLY A 289 16.32 -5.14 1.37
C GLY A 289 16.56 -6.63 1.22
N GLY A 290 15.85 -7.38 2.01
CA GLY A 290 15.91 -8.82 2.06
C GLY A 290 14.59 -9.45 2.44
N PRO A 291 14.56 -10.78 2.64
CA PRO A 291 13.36 -11.47 3.07
C PRO A 291 12.80 -10.87 4.36
N GLY A 292 11.47 -10.94 4.51
CA GLY A 292 10.75 -10.61 5.72
C GLY A 292 9.76 -11.72 6.07
N ILE A 293 8.94 -11.50 7.08
CA ILE A 293 7.90 -12.43 7.51
C ILE A 293 6.66 -12.30 6.63
N ASP A 294 5.89 -13.38 6.56
CA ASP A 294 4.57 -13.38 5.95
C ASP A 294 3.54 -12.61 6.82
N ARG A 295 2.38 -12.38 6.24
CA ARG A 295 1.28 -11.59 6.86
C ARG A 295 0.65 -12.30 8.07
N ALA A 296 0.68 -13.62 8.13
CA ALA A 296 0.09 -14.40 9.21
C ALA A 296 1.03 -14.61 10.40
N ASP A 297 2.33 -14.29 10.25
CA ASP A 297 3.31 -14.43 11.33
C ASP A 297 2.95 -13.52 12.52
N GLU A 298 2.81 -14.10 13.70
CA GLU A 298 2.49 -13.36 14.94
C GLU A 298 3.59 -12.38 15.35
N ARG A 299 4.83 -12.55 14.88
CA ARG A 299 5.95 -11.62 15.13
C ARG A 299 5.82 -10.28 14.38
N ARG A 300 4.77 -10.09 13.55
CA ARG A 300 4.52 -8.83 12.81
C ARG A 300 4.44 -7.60 13.71
N TYR A 301 4.00 -7.76 14.95
CA TYR A 301 3.96 -6.66 15.93
C TYR A 301 5.37 -6.25 16.38
N ALA A 302 6.22 -7.24 16.64
CA ALA A 302 7.63 -6.99 16.96
C ALA A 302 8.39 -6.40 15.75
N LEU A 303 8.07 -6.85 14.52
CA LEU A 303 8.64 -6.27 13.29
C LEU A 303 8.22 -4.80 13.11
N THR A 304 6.98 -4.44 13.45
CA THR A 304 6.53 -3.04 13.41
C THR A 304 7.32 -2.17 14.41
N ILE A 305 7.62 -2.69 15.60
CA ILE A 305 8.46 -2.00 16.58
C ILE A 305 9.90 -1.85 16.08
N LEU A 306 10.47 -2.93 15.54
CA LEU A 306 11.81 -2.94 14.97
C LEU A 306 11.95 -1.90 13.84
N ASP A 307 10.98 -1.85 12.92
CA ASP A 307 10.94 -0.86 11.85
C ASP A 307 10.87 0.56 12.40
N ALA A 308 9.99 0.84 13.37
CA ALA A 308 9.86 2.16 13.99
C ALA A 308 11.17 2.63 14.66
N VAL A 309 11.96 1.72 15.24
CA VAL A 309 13.27 2.04 15.84
C VAL A 309 14.32 2.26 14.76
N PHE A 310 14.33 1.43 13.71
CA PHE A 310 15.41 1.42 12.74
C PHE A 310 15.32 2.59 11.76
N GLY A 311 14.19 2.77 11.07
CA GLY A 311 14.02 3.80 10.05
C GLY A 311 12.61 4.37 9.89
N GLY A 312 11.58 3.74 10.48
CA GLY A 312 10.16 4.08 10.30
C GLY A 312 9.65 5.29 11.08
N SER A 313 10.51 6.00 11.83
CA SER A 313 10.11 7.18 12.58
C SER A 313 11.16 8.31 12.53
N THR A 314 10.76 9.54 12.87
CA THR A 314 11.69 10.68 12.95
C THR A 314 12.71 10.58 14.09
N SER A 315 12.49 9.70 15.07
CA SER A 315 13.43 9.40 16.14
C SER A 315 14.23 8.11 15.91
N SER A 316 14.06 7.48 14.75
CA SER A 316 14.73 6.25 14.36
C SER A 316 16.25 6.43 14.23
N ARG A 317 16.99 5.32 14.25
CA ARG A 317 18.45 5.33 14.12
C ARG A 317 18.90 5.93 12.80
N LEU A 318 18.33 5.50 11.67
CA LEU A 318 18.70 6.01 10.35
C LEU A 318 18.41 7.51 10.20
N PHE A 319 17.21 7.94 10.58
CA PHE A 319 16.85 9.35 10.49
C PHE A 319 17.78 10.22 11.33
N ARG A 320 18.06 9.83 12.55
CA ARG A 320 18.93 10.57 13.48
C ARG A 320 20.39 10.62 12.99
N GLU A 321 20.97 9.49 12.59
CA GLU A 321 22.39 9.40 12.24
C GLU A 321 22.71 9.96 10.85
N VAL A 322 21.85 9.68 9.84
CA VAL A 322 22.09 10.10 8.45
C VAL A 322 21.59 11.52 8.21
N ARG A 323 20.37 11.84 8.64
CA ARG A 323 19.74 13.13 8.36
C ARG A 323 20.03 14.18 9.40
N GLU A 324 19.69 13.95 10.68
CA GLU A 324 19.77 15.00 11.71
C GLU A 324 21.21 15.35 12.10
N LYS A 325 22.06 14.34 12.33
CA LYS A 325 23.43 14.57 12.76
C LYS A 325 24.40 14.96 11.64
N LYS A 326 24.17 14.42 10.45
CA LYS A 326 25.13 14.53 9.35
C LYS A 326 24.61 15.33 8.15
N GLY A 327 23.30 15.45 7.97
CA GLY A 327 22.69 16.16 6.83
C GLY A 327 23.03 15.54 5.48
N LEU A 328 23.27 14.21 5.43
CA LEU A 328 23.70 13.52 4.22
C LEU A 328 22.54 13.23 3.26
N ALA A 329 21.33 13.06 3.79
CA ALA A 329 20.14 12.72 3.02
C ALA A 329 18.93 13.49 3.56
N TYR A 330 18.03 13.90 2.65
CA TYR A 330 16.71 14.43 3.06
C TYR A 330 15.73 13.29 3.32
N ALA A 331 15.73 12.28 2.47
CA ALA A 331 14.89 11.09 2.61
C ALA A 331 15.77 9.88 2.95
N VAL A 332 15.50 9.29 4.12
CA VAL A 332 16.09 8.04 4.60
C VAL A 332 15.11 7.39 5.55
N GLY A 333 14.93 6.08 5.42
CA GLY A 333 14.02 5.32 6.27
C GLY A 333 14.05 3.83 6.00
N SER A 334 13.28 3.09 6.80
CA SER A 334 13.00 1.67 6.59
C SER A 334 11.50 1.44 6.41
N TYR A 335 11.16 0.30 5.84
CA TYR A 335 9.79 -0.13 5.62
C TYR A 335 9.70 -1.66 5.59
N THR A 336 8.50 -2.18 5.79
CA THR A 336 8.23 -3.62 5.70
C THR A 336 7.03 -3.87 4.78
N GLN A 337 7.08 -4.97 4.04
CA GLN A 337 5.96 -5.47 3.24
C GLN A 337 5.70 -6.92 3.64
N GLN A 338 4.43 -7.29 3.74
CA GLN A 338 4.01 -8.62 4.15
C GLN A 338 3.02 -9.18 3.12
N TYR A 339 3.35 -10.35 2.59
CA TYR A 339 2.56 -11.07 1.60
C TYR A 339 1.94 -12.33 2.22
N ALA A 340 1.23 -13.11 1.43
CA ALA A 340 0.54 -14.31 1.91
C ALA A 340 1.50 -15.39 2.45
N ASP A 341 2.71 -15.47 1.91
CA ASP A 341 3.68 -16.54 2.13
C ASP A 341 5.13 -16.04 2.20
N SER A 342 5.32 -14.74 2.25
CA SER A 342 6.63 -14.09 2.25
C SER A 342 6.51 -12.65 2.76
N GLY A 343 7.64 -11.97 2.85
CA GLY A 343 7.71 -10.54 3.15
C GLY A 343 9.00 -9.92 2.67
N LEU A 344 9.11 -8.62 2.87
CA LEU A 344 10.30 -7.84 2.58
C LEU A 344 10.56 -6.86 3.72
N VAL A 345 11.80 -6.80 4.18
CA VAL A 345 12.32 -5.68 4.94
C VAL A 345 13.16 -4.82 4.01
N GLY A 346 12.90 -3.52 4.00
CA GLY A 346 13.57 -2.60 3.10
C GLY A 346 14.05 -1.34 3.81
N LEU A 347 15.06 -0.72 3.24
CA LEU A 347 15.50 0.62 3.60
C LEU A 347 15.80 1.41 2.32
N TYR A 348 15.63 2.71 2.44
CA TYR A 348 15.88 3.64 1.35
C TYR A 348 16.72 4.82 1.82
N VAL A 349 17.60 5.30 0.94
CA VAL A 349 18.30 6.57 1.11
C VAL A 349 18.45 7.28 -0.23
N GLY A 350 18.03 8.56 -0.28
CA GLY A 350 18.30 9.47 -1.38
C GLY A 350 19.40 10.46 -0.99
N THR A 351 20.58 10.39 -1.62
CA THR A 351 21.73 11.19 -1.25
C THR A 351 22.53 11.69 -2.45
N ARG A 352 23.27 12.77 -2.28
CA ARG A 352 24.16 13.28 -3.35
C ARG A 352 25.36 12.36 -3.53
N GLU A 353 25.92 12.34 -4.72
CA GLU A 353 27.08 11.54 -5.08
C GLU A 353 28.23 11.64 -4.07
N ASP A 354 28.56 12.85 -3.61
CA ASP A 354 29.66 13.08 -2.66
C ASP A 354 29.46 12.46 -1.28
N ASN A 355 28.20 12.13 -0.93
CA ASN A 355 27.81 11.64 0.38
C ASN A 355 27.57 10.12 0.41
N VAL A 356 27.58 9.46 -0.74
CA VAL A 356 27.18 8.05 -0.88
C VAL A 356 27.94 7.12 0.05
N GLU A 357 29.27 7.23 0.07
CA GLU A 357 30.12 6.36 0.89
C GLU A 357 29.90 6.59 2.39
N GLU A 358 29.75 7.87 2.82
CA GLU A 358 29.50 8.17 4.23
C GLU A 358 28.10 7.70 4.65
N ALA A 359 27.08 7.89 3.83
CA ALA A 359 25.71 7.44 4.09
C ALA A 359 25.63 5.90 4.20
N CYS A 360 26.17 5.18 3.21
CA CYS A 360 26.22 3.70 3.25
C CYS A 360 27.07 3.20 4.42
N GLY A 361 28.16 3.90 4.76
CA GLY A 361 28.97 3.59 5.92
C GLY A 361 28.23 3.73 7.25
N ILE A 362 27.33 4.71 7.37
CA ILE A 362 26.46 4.86 8.55
C ILE A 362 25.40 3.73 8.56
N ILE A 363 24.74 3.50 7.45
CA ILE A 363 23.73 2.43 7.32
C ILE A 363 24.34 1.07 7.69
N GLY A 364 25.52 0.74 7.16
CA GLY A 364 26.21 -0.51 7.48
C GLY A 364 26.53 -0.67 8.98
N ARG A 365 26.94 0.43 9.64
CA ARG A 365 27.19 0.41 11.11
C ARG A 365 25.89 0.22 11.90
N GLU A 366 24.82 0.90 11.53
CA GLU A 366 23.53 0.76 12.22
C GLU A 366 22.91 -0.62 11.99
N LEU A 367 23.05 -1.20 10.79
CA LEU A 367 22.69 -2.59 10.50
C LEU A 367 23.47 -3.57 11.37
N ALA A 368 24.78 -3.45 11.41
CA ALA A 368 25.63 -4.30 12.25
C ALA A 368 25.29 -4.17 13.75
N SER A 369 25.02 -2.95 14.22
CA SER A 369 24.66 -2.71 15.62
C SER A 369 23.30 -3.32 15.96
N ILE A 370 22.26 -3.10 15.13
CA ILE A 370 20.92 -3.64 15.43
C ILE A 370 20.88 -5.16 15.32
N HIS A 371 21.62 -5.74 14.35
CA HIS A 371 21.76 -7.18 14.20
C HIS A 371 22.47 -7.83 15.40
N ALA A 372 23.53 -7.23 15.92
CA ALA A 372 24.33 -7.77 17.02
C ALA A 372 23.73 -7.51 18.40
N ASP A 373 23.21 -6.31 18.64
CA ASP A 373 22.86 -5.80 19.96
C ASP A 373 21.34 -5.63 20.16
N GLY A 374 20.52 -5.71 19.08
CA GLY A 374 19.10 -5.42 19.12
C GLY A 374 18.81 -3.95 19.42
N ILE A 375 17.78 -3.70 20.25
CA ILE A 375 17.34 -2.38 20.67
C ILE A 375 17.44 -2.23 22.19
N ASN A 376 17.57 -1.00 22.69
CA ASN A 376 17.60 -0.72 24.13
C ASN A 376 16.20 -0.40 24.70
N ASP A 377 16.11 -0.32 26.07
CA ASP A 377 14.85 -0.10 26.79
C ASP A 377 14.15 1.21 26.36
N ASP A 378 14.91 2.29 26.16
CA ASP A 378 14.35 3.58 25.77
C ASP A 378 13.81 3.55 24.33
N GLU A 379 14.48 2.81 23.43
CA GLU A 379 14.03 2.61 22.05
C GLU A 379 12.74 1.79 22.03
N LEU A 380 12.68 0.67 22.76
CA LEU A 380 11.49 -0.17 22.86
C LEU A 380 10.29 0.62 23.41
N ALA A 381 10.47 1.30 24.54
CA ALA A 381 9.39 2.08 25.17
C ALA A 381 8.87 3.18 24.25
N ARG A 382 9.77 3.95 23.62
CA ARG A 382 9.40 5.02 22.70
C ARG A 382 8.72 4.50 21.44
N ALA A 383 9.18 3.39 20.85
CA ALA A 383 8.58 2.79 19.67
C ALA A 383 7.17 2.24 19.94
N LYS A 384 6.95 1.60 21.10
CA LYS A 384 5.61 1.16 21.52
C LYS A 384 4.64 2.34 21.59
N GLU A 385 5.00 3.42 22.28
CA GLU A 385 4.15 4.61 22.37
C GLU A 385 3.90 5.25 20.99
N HIS A 386 4.92 5.31 20.14
CA HIS A 386 4.79 5.83 18.78
C HIS A 386 3.81 5.01 17.95
N VAL A 387 3.95 3.68 17.96
CA VAL A 387 3.09 2.76 17.18
C VAL A 387 1.66 2.80 17.69
N LYS A 388 1.45 2.70 19.02
CA LYS A 388 0.13 2.81 19.63
C LYS A 388 -0.55 4.15 19.31
N GLY A 389 0.18 5.26 19.45
CA GLY A 389 -0.34 6.58 19.12
C GLY A 389 -0.80 6.68 17.66
N ARG A 390 -0.03 6.15 16.71
CA ARG A 390 -0.43 6.10 15.30
C ARG A 390 -1.68 5.23 15.07
N MET A 391 -1.78 4.07 15.73
CA MET A 391 -2.95 3.20 15.62
C MET A 391 -4.22 3.90 16.12
N VAL A 392 -4.16 4.52 17.30
CA VAL A 392 -5.29 5.26 17.88
C VAL A 392 -5.71 6.42 17.00
N LEU A 393 -4.77 7.28 16.58
CA LEU A 393 -5.07 8.44 15.74
C LEU A 393 -5.62 8.03 14.36
N SER A 394 -5.10 6.95 13.76
CA SER A 394 -5.63 6.46 12.50
C SER A 394 -7.06 5.91 12.64
N SER A 395 -7.40 5.36 13.80
CA SER A 395 -8.75 4.83 14.08
C SER A 395 -9.85 5.89 14.16
N GLU A 396 -9.51 7.17 14.22
CA GLU A 396 -10.47 8.28 14.10
C GLU A 396 -11.04 8.41 12.68
N SER A 397 -10.32 7.90 11.66
CA SER A 397 -10.76 7.93 10.26
C SER A 397 -11.62 6.71 9.91
N THR A 398 -12.83 6.96 9.40
CA THR A 398 -13.71 5.89 8.88
C THR A 398 -13.05 5.12 7.72
N ALA A 399 -12.26 5.78 6.89
CA ALA A 399 -11.54 5.14 5.80
C ALA A 399 -10.43 4.19 6.32
N ALA A 400 -9.69 4.59 7.35
CA ALA A 400 -8.68 3.74 7.96
C ALA A 400 -9.30 2.52 8.67
N ARG A 401 -10.44 2.70 9.36
CA ARG A 401 -11.22 1.59 9.95
C ARG A 401 -11.69 0.62 8.87
N MET A 402 -12.34 1.12 7.82
CA MET A 402 -12.79 0.31 6.68
C MET A 402 -11.63 -0.46 6.04
N GLY A 403 -10.48 0.20 5.81
CA GLY A 403 -9.29 -0.44 5.27
C GLY A 403 -8.72 -1.54 6.16
N ARG A 404 -8.70 -1.33 7.49
CA ARG A 404 -8.24 -2.32 8.49
C ARG A 404 -9.11 -3.56 8.46
N ILE A 405 -10.43 -3.41 8.62
CA ILE A 405 -11.34 -4.56 8.67
C ILE A 405 -11.45 -5.25 7.31
N GLY A 406 -11.43 -4.49 6.21
CA GLY A 406 -11.46 -5.02 4.85
C GLY A 406 -10.25 -5.90 4.55
N LYS A 407 -9.03 -5.41 4.85
CA LYS A 407 -7.79 -6.20 4.70
C LYS A 407 -7.76 -7.42 5.60
N ALA A 408 -8.22 -7.29 6.85
CA ALA A 408 -8.23 -8.41 7.79
C ALA A 408 -9.09 -9.57 7.25
N VAL A 409 -10.31 -9.29 6.79
CA VAL A 409 -11.20 -10.31 6.22
C VAL A 409 -10.72 -10.79 4.85
N LEU A 410 -10.22 -9.90 4.00
CA LEU A 410 -9.72 -10.27 2.67
C LEU A 410 -8.59 -11.30 2.73
N PHE A 411 -7.69 -11.13 3.70
CA PHE A 411 -6.49 -11.95 3.84
C PHE A 411 -6.56 -12.98 4.95
N ASP A 412 -7.74 -13.21 5.52
CA ASP A 412 -8.00 -14.22 6.55
C ASP A 412 -7.11 -14.05 7.80
N ILE A 413 -6.74 -12.80 8.14
CA ILE A 413 -6.01 -12.48 9.38
C ILE A 413 -7.00 -12.14 10.51
N PRO A 414 -6.62 -12.38 11.78
CA PRO A 414 -7.51 -12.12 12.92
C PRO A 414 -8.05 -10.70 12.93
N LEU A 415 -9.36 -10.55 13.07
CA LEU A 415 -10.06 -9.29 13.19
C LEU A 415 -10.04 -8.84 14.66
N LEU A 416 -8.97 -8.13 15.03
CA LEU A 416 -8.76 -7.66 16.39
C LEU A 416 -9.39 -6.27 16.59
N THR A 417 -9.89 -6.02 17.79
CA THR A 417 -10.28 -4.69 18.26
C THR A 417 -9.06 -3.79 18.41
N LEU A 418 -9.26 -2.48 18.54
CA LEU A 418 -8.16 -1.56 18.79
C LEU A 418 -7.43 -1.90 20.10
N ASP A 419 -8.16 -2.20 21.17
CA ASP A 419 -7.56 -2.53 22.47
C ASP A 419 -6.72 -3.82 22.40
N GLU A 420 -7.21 -4.87 21.72
CA GLU A 420 -6.43 -6.09 21.49
C GLU A 420 -5.16 -5.84 20.67
N LEU A 421 -5.21 -4.93 19.69
CA LEU A 421 -4.03 -4.52 18.93
C LEU A 421 -3.02 -3.78 19.82
N LEU A 422 -3.49 -2.86 20.69
CA LEU A 422 -2.64 -2.16 21.64
C LEU A 422 -1.99 -3.12 22.65
N GLU A 423 -2.75 -4.12 23.15
CA GLU A 423 -2.21 -5.19 24.00
C GLU A 423 -1.13 -6.01 23.30
N LYS A 424 -1.29 -6.33 22.00
CA LYS A 424 -0.25 -7.01 21.22
C LYS A 424 1.02 -6.20 21.12
N ILE A 425 0.93 -4.87 20.92
CA ILE A 425 2.10 -3.97 20.90
C ILE A 425 2.75 -3.89 22.28
N ASP A 426 1.95 -3.79 23.34
CA ASP A 426 2.49 -3.73 24.71
C ASP A 426 3.17 -5.05 25.12
N ALA A 427 2.72 -6.17 24.62
CA ALA A 427 3.29 -7.48 24.90
C ALA A 427 4.65 -7.73 24.22
N VAL A 428 5.02 -6.97 23.16
CA VAL A 428 6.29 -7.16 22.45
C VAL A 428 7.48 -7.05 23.40
N THR A 429 8.40 -8.01 23.32
CA THR A 429 9.59 -8.11 24.16
C THR A 429 10.86 -7.72 23.42
N HIS A 430 11.93 -7.45 24.16
CA HIS A 430 13.27 -7.24 23.60
C HIS A 430 13.77 -8.47 22.82
N GLU A 431 13.49 -9.66 23.33
CA GLU A 431 13.93 -10.93 22.72
C GLU A 431 13.31 -11.11 21.35
N GLU A 432 12.00 -10.89 21.21
CA GLU A 432 11.30 -10.96 19.90
C GLU A 432 11.86 -9.97 18.90
N VAL A 433 12.13 -8.74 19.31
CA VAL A 433 12.72 -7.71 18.44
C VAL A 433 14.17 -8.06 18.06
N ALA A 434 14.95 -8.57 19.02
CA ALA A 434 16.33 -8.98 18.76
C ALA A 434 16.41 -10.19 17.81
N GLU A 435 15.51 -11.17 17.97
CA GLU A 435 15.40 -12.31 17.06
C GLU A 435 15.12 -11.85 15.63
N LEU A 436 14.12 -10.97 15.43
CA LEU A 436 13.82 -10.43 14.11
C LEU A 436 14.96 -9.58 13.53
N ALA A 437 15.64 -8.79 14.37
CA ALA A 437 16.81 -8.03 13.92
C ALA A 437 17.95 -8.94 13.48
N HIS A 438 18.16 -10.05 14.19
CA HIS A 438 19.13 -11.06 13.81
C HIS A 438 18.75 -11.78 12.51
N ASP A 439 17.48 -12.14 12.34
CA ASP A 439 17.02 -12.92 11.20
C ASP A 439 16.97 -12.11 9.90
N PHE A 440 16.53 -10.84 9.97
CA PHE A 440 16.17 -10.04 8.78
C PHE A 440 17.06 -8.84 8.50
N TYR A 441 17.85 -8.37 9.49
CA TYR A 441 18.79 -7.26 9.29
C TYR A 441 20.25 -7.73 9.25
N ALA A 442 20.47 -9.02 8.99
CA ALA A 442 21.80 -9.56 8.71
C ALA A 442 22.34 -8.92 7.42
N PRO A 443 23.46 -8.18 7.46
CA PRO A 443 23.96 -7.47 6.28
C PRO A 443 24.17 -8.36 5.06
N GLU A 444 24.57 -9.62 5.28
CA GLU A 444 24.82 -10.60 4.23
C GLU A 444 23.55 -11.11 3.52
N SER A 445 22.37 -10.93 4.12
CA SER A 445 21.09 -11.33 3.51
C SER A 445 20.43 -10.23 2.67
N LEU A 446 20.94 -8.99 2.75
CA LEU A 446 20.33 -7.84 2.09
C LEU A 446 20.84 -7.69 0.66
N SER A 447 19.91 -7.71 -0.28
CA SER A 447 20.10 -7.26 -1.66
C SER A 447 20.22 -5.73 -1.72
N ALA A 448 20.85 -5.23 -2.79
CA ALA A 448 20.99 -3.80 -3.03
C ALA A 448 20.49 -3.41 -4.41
N ALA A 449 19.76 -2.32 -4.48
CA ALA A 449 19.30 -1.72 -5.72
C ALA A 449 19.69 -0.24 -5.77
N ALA A 450 20.02 0.29 -6.96
CA ALA A 450 20.19 1.70 -7.12
C ALA A 450 19.77 2.21 -8.50
N ILE A 451 19.34 3.47 -8.52
CA ILE A 451 19.18 4.29 -9.71
C ILE A 451 20.08 5.51 -9.53
N ALA A 452 21.11 5.61 -10.36
CA ALA A 452 22.16 6.60 -10.18
C ALA A 452 23.00 6.76 -11.46
N PRO A 453 23.84 7.82 -11.56
CA PRO A 453 24.71 8.04 -12.72
C PRO A 453 25.95 7.15 -12.75
N ASN A 454 26.41 6.59 -11.60
CA ASN A 454 27.70 5.92 -11.47
C ASN A 454 27.63 4.60 -10.70
N GLU A 455 27.66 3.49 -11.43
CA GLU A 455 27.57 2.14 -10.86
C GLU A 455 28.80 1.76 -10.03
N GLU A 456 30.02 2.09 -10.49
CA GLU A 456 31.25 1.75 -9.79
C GLU A 456 31.28 2.38 -8.38
N ARG A 457 30.84 3.62 -8.28
CA ARG A 457 30.72 4.34 -7.01
C ARG A 457 29.66 3.73 -6.11
N PHE A 458 28.49 3.36 -6.65
CA PHE A 458 27.46 2.64 -5.90
C PHE A 458 28.01 1.33 -5.34
N ARG A 459 28.59 0.48 -6.18
CA ARG A 459 29.15 -0.82 -5.76
C ARG A 459 30.21 -0.65 -4.67
N SER A 460 31.15 0.29 -4.86
CA SER A 460 32.17 0.60 -3.86
C SER A 460 31.56 1.03 -2.51
N ALA A 461 30.48 1.79 -2.54
CA ALA A 461 29.81 2.28 -1.32
C ALA A 461 29.09 1.16 -0.55
N LEU A 462 28.81 0.01 -1.17
CA LEU A 462 28.17 -1.13 -0.49
C LEU A 462 29.13 -1.91 0.42
N ALA A 463 30.46 -1.76 0.31
CA ALA A 463 31.41 -2.51 1.10
C ALA A 463 31.16 -2.50 2.63
N PRO A 464 30.78 -1.35 3.26
CA PRO A 464 30.43 -1.33 4.69
C PRO A 464 29.10 -2.00 5.03
N VAL A 465 28.23 -2.22 4.04
CA VAL A 465 26.94 -2.90 4.22
C VAL A 465 27.10 -4.39 4.06
N ASN A 466 27.61 -4.82 2.91
CA ASN A 466 27.87 -6.22 2.58
C ASN A 466 28.98 -6.30 1.54
N GLU A 467 30.17 -6.74 1.95
CA GLU A 467 31.35 -6.80 1.08
C GLU A 467 31.14 -7.74 -0.13
N ALA A 468 30.29 -8.77 0.00
CA ALA A 468 29.98 -9.68 -1.09
C ALA A 468 29.26 -9.00 -2.27
N LEU A 469 28.49 -7.94 -2.00
CA LEU A 469 27.76 -7.19 -3.03
C LEU A 469 28.67 -6.30 -3.91
N VAL A 470 29.90 -6.03 -3.47
CA VAL A 470 30.86 -5.22 -4.27
C VAL A 470 31.29 -5.96 -5.52
N ALA A 471 31.39 -7.29 -5.45
CA ALA A 471 31.88 -8.15 -6.52
C ALA A 471 30.75 -8.88 -7.31
N ALA A 472 29.49 -8.77 -6.85
CA ALA A 472 28.32 -9.47 -7.40
C ALA A 472 27.79 -8.85 -8.75
#